data_c11780a1241b842f8ab8e2f35ac8ec67
#
_entry.id   c11780a1241b842f8ab8e2f35ac8ec67
#
_cell.length_a   1.000
_cell.length_b   1.000
_cell.length_c   1.000
_cell.angle_alpha   90.00
_cell.angle_beta   90.00
_cell.angle_gamma   90.00
#
_symmetry.space_group_name_H-M   'P 1'
#
loop_
_entity.id
_entity.type
_entity.pdbx_description
1 polymer ?
#
loop_
_entity_poly.entity_id
_entity_poly.type
_entity_poly.pdbx_seq_one_letter_code
_entity_poly.pdbx_strand_id
1 'polypeptide(L)'
;MNVVIFPEVLARAAQLPSHRMEGDGSTLREVIEHICTRESRLRTHLFYENDALKEHFLLTCAGELIDPDHILAAGSEVEIMLATSGGLDTDRLSNDEIRRYVRHITLPGVGRAGQLRLKRAKVLIIGTGGLGSPVCLYLAAAGVGT
;
A
#
# COMPACT_ATOMS: atom_id res chain seq x y z
N MET A 1 11.82 -15.29 -11.83
CA MET A 1 10.38 -15.01 -12.02
C MET A 1 9.86 -14.46 -10.71
N ASN A 2 9.26 -13.28 -10.72
CA ASN A 2 8.74 -12.59 -9.54
C ASN A 2 7.22 -12.49 -9.65
N VAL A 3 6.54 -12.32 -8.52
CA VAL A 3 5.08 -12.27 -8.45
C VAL A 3 4.65 -10.85 -8.12
N VAL A 4 3.68 -10.33 -8.86
CA VAL A 4 3.05 -9.04 -8.56
C VAL A 4 1.57 -9.28 -8.25
N ILE A 5 1.14 -8.76 -7.10
CA ILE A 5 -0.25 -8.81 -6.65
C ILE A 5 -0.87 -7.44 -6.90
N PHE A 6 -1.89 -7.41 -7.73
CA PHE A 6 -2.63 -6.20 -8.09
C PHE A 6 -3.87 -6.04 -7.21
N PRO A 7 -4.29 -4.80 -6.91
CA PRO A 7 -5.59 -4.57 -6.27
C PRO A 7 -6.73 -5.20 -7.11
N GLU A 8 -7.69 -5.84 -6.46
CA GLU A 8 -8.83 -6.46 -7.19
C GLU A 8 -9.57 -5.48 -8.10
N VAL A 9 -9.72 -4.23 -7.65
CA VAL A 9 -10.37 -3.17 -8.44
C VAL A 9 -9.60 -2.90 -9.73
N LEU A 10 -8.26 -2.87 -9.67
CA LEU A 10 -7.40 -2.69 -10.84
C LEU A 10 -7.45 -3.92 -11.75
N ALA A 11 -7.38 -5.12 -11.16
CA ALA A 11 -7.46 -6.36 -11.92
C ALA A 11 -8.77 -6.46 -12.71
N ARG A 12 -9.90 -6.08 -12.10
CA ARG A 12 -11.20 -6.02 -12.79
C ARG A 12 -11.23 -4.94 -13.87
N ALA A 13 -10.74 -3.73 -13.58
CA ALA A 13 -10.72 -2.62 -14.54
C ALA A 13 -9.87 -2.94 -15.78
N ALA A 14 -8.70 -3.55 -15.57
CA ALA A 14 -7.81 -3.99 -16.65
C ALA A 14 -8.20 -5.35 -17.27
N GLN A 15 -9.24 -6.01 -16.75
CA GLN A 15 -9.72 -7.33 -17.19
C GLN A 15 -8.61 -8.40 -17.14
N LEU A 16 -7.82 -8.39 -16.06
CA LEU A 16 -6.75 -9.37 -15.88
C LEU A 16 -7.32 -10.77 -15.58
N PRO A 17 -6.65 -11.84 -16.04
CA PRO A 17 -7.06 -13.21 -15.76
C PRO A 17 -6.93 -13.56 -14.28
N SER A 18 -6.04 -12.89 -13.56
CA SER A 18 -5.81 -13.04 -12.12
C SER A 18 -5.29 -11.73 -11.54
N HIS A 19 -5.57 -11.49 -10.26
CA HIS A 19 -4.96 -10.39 -9.52
C HIS A 19 -3.49 -10.69 -9.14
N ARG A 20 -3.05 -11.94 -9.25
CA ARG A 20 -1.69 -12.41 -8.99
C ARG A 20 -1.06 -12.82 -10.31
N MET A 21 -0.03 -12.10 -10.73
CA MET A 21 0.62 -12.26 -12.03
C MET A 21 2.12 -12.48 -11.85
N GLU A 22 2.69 -13.33 -12.68
CA GLU A 22 4.12 -13.59 -12.71
C GLU A 22 4.79 -12.81 -13.84
N GLY A 23 5.95 -12.23 -13.55
CA GLY A 23 6.76 -11.52 -14.52
C GLY A 23 8.26 -11.75 -14.30
N ASP A 24 9.02 -11.56 -15.36
CA ASP A 24 10.48 -11.61 -15.33
C ASP A 24 11.06 -10.20 -15.40
N GLY A 25 12.10 -9.97 -14.63
CA GLY A 25 12.83 -8.71 -14.55
C GLY A 25 13.70 -8.66 -13.31
N SER A 26 14.72 -7.82 -13.33
CA SER A 26 15.62 -7.55 -12.22
C SER A 26 15.10 -6.45 -11.32
N THR A 27 14.29 -5.54 -11.86
CA THR A 27 13.61 -4.47 -11.11
C THR A 27 12.09 -4.66 -11.16
N LEU A 28 11.39 -4.04 -10.21
CA LEU A 28 9.93 -4.08 -10.23
C LEU A 28 9.35 -3.49 -11.52
N ARG A 29 9.95 -2.41 -12.03
CA ARG A 29 9.57 -1.79 -13.31
C ARG A 29 9.60 -2.81 -14.44
N GLU A 30 10.72 -3.53 -14.61
CA GLU A 30 10.89 -4.55 -15.66
C GLU A 30 9.86 -5.68 -15.51
N VAL A 31 9.60 -6.12 -14.28
CA VAL A 31 8.58 -7.16 -14.00
C VAL A 31 7.19 -6.69 -14.42
N ILE A 32 6.81 -5.45 -14.07
CA ILE A 32 5.52 -4.88 -14.46
C ILE A 32 5.45 -4.70 -15.98
N GLU A 33 6.51 -4.22 -16.62
CA GLU A 33 6.57 -4.08 -18.09
C GLU A 33 6.41 -5.43 -18.79
N HIS A 34 7.09 -6.48 -18.28
CA HIS A 34 6.90 -7.83 -18.81
C HIS A 34 5.44 -8.31 -18.68
N ILE A 35 4.78 -8.04 -17.56
CA ILE A 35 3.35 -8.34 -17.41
C ILE A 35 2.52 -7.51 -18.41
N CYS A 36 2.83 -6.23 -18.60
CA CYS A 36 2.13 -5.35 -19.55
C CYS A 36 2.29 -5.77 -21.03
N THR A 37 3.37 -6.50 -21.41
CA THR A 37 3.48 -7.05 -22.76
C THR A 37 2.41 -8.09 -23.06
N ARG A 38 1.97 -8.82 -22.06
CA ARG A 38 0.90 -9.84 -22.17
C ARG A 38 -0.48 -9.25 -21.92
N GLU A 39 -0.55 -8.26 -21.03
CA GLU A 39 -1.77 -7.61 -20.58
C GLU A 39 -1.71 -6.10 -20.88
N SER A 40 -1.81 -5.75 -22.15
CA SER A 40 -1.60 -4.37 -22.64
C SER A 40 -2.54 -3.33 -22.00
N ARG A 41 -3.75 -3.74 -21.60
CA ARG A 41 -4.71 -2.87 -20.89
C ARG A 41 -4.20 -2.42 -19.52
N LEU A 42 -3.35 -3.22 -18.86
CA LEU A 42 -2.80 -2.90 -17.56
C LEU A 42 -1.93 -1.64 -17.62
N ARG A 43 -1.20 -1.42 -18.73
CA ARG A 43 -0.30 -0.27 -18.87
C ARG A 43 -1.02 1.06 -18.70
N THR A 44 -2.16 1.25 -19.33
CA THR A 44 -2.94 2.50 -19.24
C THR A 44 -3.49 2.79 -17.85
N HIS A 45 -3.67 1.75 -17.06
CA HIS A 45 -4.13 1.90 -15.67
C HIS A 45 -2.98 2.22 -14.71
N LEU A 46 -1.78 1.69 -14.94
CA LEU A 46 -0.64 1.83 -14.06
C LEU A 46 0.21 3.06 -14.37
N PHE A 47 0.41 3.39 -15.63
CA PHE A 47 1.35 4.41 -16.06
C PHE A 47 0.65 5.63 -16.64
N TYR A 48 1.32 6.77 -16.55
CA TYR A 48 1.01 7.97 -17.34
C TYR A 48 1.58 7.83 -18.75
N GLU A 49 1.25 8.77 -19.65
CA GLU A 49 1.77 8.81 -21.03
C GLU A 49 3.30 8.97 -21.10
N ASN A 50 3.92 9.51 -20.06
CA ASN A 50 5.38 9.67 -19.93
C ASN A 50 6.07 8.45 -19.27
N ASP A 51 5.41 7.30 -19.22
CA ASP A 51 5.88 6.07 -18.60
C ASP A 51 6.20 6.15 -17.09
N ALA A 52 5.79 7.23 -16.44
CA ALA A 52 5.86 7.31 -14.99
C ALA A 52 4.72 6.50 -14.35
N LEU A 53 5.02 5.73 -13.30
CA LEU A 53 3.99 5.06 -12.52
C LEU A 53 3.09 6.10 -11.83
N LYS A 54 1.79 5.89 -11.87
CA LYS A 54 0.82 6.81 -11.25
C LYS A 54 1.01 6.86 -9.74
N GLU A 55 1.04 8.06 -9.19
CA GLU A 55 1.37 8.35 -7.79
C GLU A 55 0.42 7.74 -6.76
N HIS A 56 -0.77 7.33 -7.20
CA HIS A 56 -1.74 6.69 -6.30
C HIS A 56 -1.49 5.19 -6.09
N PHE A 57 -0.41 4.63 -6.64
CA PHE A 57 0.02 3.27 -6.34
C PHE A 57 1.14 3.30 -5.30
N LEU A 58 0.99 2.45 -4.29
CA LEU A 58 2.02 2.12 -3.33
C LEU A 58 2.52 0.71 -3.63
N LEU A 59 3.83 0.55 -3.62
CA LEU A 59 4.50 -0.68 -3.94
C LEU A 59 5.16 -1.21 -2.67
N THR A 60 4.87 -2.45 -2.30
CA THR A 60 5.49 -3.08 -1.13
C THR A 60 6.08 -4.43 -1.49
N CYS A 61 7.23 -4.74 -0.89
CA CYS A 61 7.88 -6.04 -0.96
C CYS A 61 8.30 -6.44 0.46
N ALA A 62 7.93 -7.63 0.88
CA ALA A 62 8.19 -8.12 2.25
C ALA A 62 7.76 -7.13 3.37
N GLY A 63 6.72 -6.35 3.12
CA GLY A 63 6.20 -5.36 4.07
C GLY A 63 6.91 -4.01 4.09
N GLU A 64 7.90 -3.80 3.22
CA GLU A 64 8.59 -2.52 3.06
C GLU A 64 8.11 -1.79 1.80
N LEU A 65 8.01 -0.46 1.88
CA LEU A 65 7.75 0.37 0.70
C LEU A 65 8.99 0.36 -0.19
N ILE A 66 8.75 0.13 -1.47
CA ILE A 66 9.78 0.13 -2.51
C ILE A 66 9.41 1.11 -3.62
N ASP A 67 10.39 1.53 -4.40
CA ASP A 67 10.17 2.29 -5.64
C ASP A 67 10.12 1.36 -6.86
N PRO A 68 9.69 1.86 -8.03
CA PRO A 68 9.62 1.05 -9.25
C PRO A 68 10.96 0.49 -9.72
N ASP A 69 12.07 1.16 -9.39
CA ASP A 69 13.41 0.77 -9.82
C ASP A 69 14.12 -0.12 -8.78
N HIS A 70 13.39 -0.53 -7.72
CA HIS A 70 13.88 -1.45 -6.70
C HIS A 70 14.29 -2.80 -7.31
N ILE A 71 15.51 -3.26 -6.96
CA ILE A 71 16.03 -4.55 -7.39
C ILE A 71 15.35 -5.67 -6.60
N LEU A 72 14.74 -6.58 -7.31
CA LEU A 72 14.02 -7.72 -6.72
C LEU A 72 14.91 -8.97 -6.68
N ALA A 73 14.91 -9.65 -5.55
CA ALA A 73 15.44 -11.01 -5.48
C ALA A 73 14.56 -11.97 -6.29
N ALA A 74 15.14 -13.07 -6.76
CA ALA A 74 14.36 -14.09 -7.47
C ALA A 74 13.30 -14.69 -6.56
N GLY A 75 12.05 -14.73 -7.05
CA GLY A 75 10.91 -15.23 -6.29
C GLY A 75 10.28 -14.22 -5.33
N SER A 76 10.67 -12.92 -5.43
CA SER A 76 10.03 -11.88 -4.65
C SER A 76 8.55 -11.75 -4.97
N GLU A 77 7.78 -11.46 -3.93
CA GLU A 77 6.37 -11.11 -4.02
C GLU A 77 6.20 -9.61 -3.74
N VAL A 78 5.64 -8.90 -4.70
CA VAL A 78 5.38 -7.46 -4.61
C VAL A 78 3.88 -7.22 -4.62
N GLU A 79 3.39 -6.46 -3.66
CA GLU A 79 2.00 -6.05 -3.60
C GLU A 79 1.87 -4.59 -4.06
N ILE A 80 1.00 -4.37 -5.03
CA ILE A 80 0.58 -3.03 -5.46
C ILE A 80 -0.70 -2.66 -4.72
N MET A 81 -0.67 -1.57 -4.01
CA MET A 81 -1.83 -1.05 -3.28
C MET A 81 -2.30 0.26 -3.91
N LEU A 82 -3.62 0.46 -3.95
CA LEU A 82 -4.20 1.75 -4.31
C LEU A 82 -4.13 2.70 -3.13
N ALA A 83 -3.41 3.79 -3.30
CA ALA A 83 -3.47 4.92 -2.40
C ALA A 83 -4.65 5.80 -2.82
N THR A 84 -5.77 5.71 -2.13
CA THR A 84 -6.90 6.62 -2.37
C THR A 84 -6.68 7.92 -1.63
N SER A 85 -6.46 9.00 -2.37
CA SER A 85 -6.43 10.35 -1.82
C SER A 85 -7.86 10.83 -1.58
N GLY A 86 -8.10 11.45 -0.47
CA GLY A 86 -9.29 12.25 -0.28
C GLY A 86 -9.73 12.42 1.15
N GLY A 87 -9.67 13.65 1.63
CA GLY A 87 -10.50 14.26 2.65
C GLY A 87 -10.59 13.59 4.02
N LEU A 88 -11.14 14.29 4.97
CA LEU A 88 -11.55 13.85 6.32
C LEU A 88 -12.52 12.64 6.33
N ASP A 89 -12.33 11.70 5.40
CA ASP A 89 -13.09 10.47 5.34
C ASP A 89 -12.55 9.53 6.41
N THR A 90 -13.24 9.49 7.54
CA THR A 90 -12.97 8.57 8.65
C THR A 90 -13.09 7.11 8.21
N ASP A 91 -13.64 6.87 7.03
CA ASP A 91 -13.87 5.53 6.50
C ASP A 91 -12.74 5.01 5.61
N ARG A 92 -11.72 5.84 5.36
CA ARG A 92 -10.56 5.46 4.54
C ARG A 92 -9.26 5.99 5.15
N LEU A 93 -8.16 5.31 4.84
CA LEU A 93 -6.81 5.83 5.12
C LEU A 93 -6.36 6.69 3.93
N SER A 94 -5.84 7.89 4.22
CA SER A 94 -5.19 8.74 3.23
C SER A 94 -3.87 8.14 2.76
N ASN A 95 -3.29 8.68 1.68
CA ASN A 95 -1.97 8.25 1.18
C ASN A 95 -0.86 8.43 2.21
N ASP A 96 -0.89 9.56 2.93
CA ASP A 96 0.09 9.84 3.98
C ASP A 96 -0.08 8.89 5.16
N GLU A 97 -1.32 8.56 5.52
CA GLU A 97 -1.60 7.56 6.56
C GLU A 97 -1.15 6.15 6.12
N ILE A 98 -1.37 5.79 4.86
CA ILE A 98 -0.90 4.49 4.33
C ILE A 98 0.62 4.44 4.35
N ARG A 99 1.32 5.48 3.90
CA ARG A 99 2.79 5.56 3.97
C ARG A 99 3.29 5.48 5.42
N ARG A 100 2.65 6.23 6.32
CA ARG A 100 3.01 6.25 7.74
C ARG A 100 2.82 4.90 8.42
N TYR A 101 1.72 4.20 8.12
CA TYR A 101 1.31 2.97 8.79
C TYR A 101 1.53 1.72 7.95
N VAL A 102 2.34 1.77 6.89
CA VAL A 102 2.58 0.62 6.00
C VAL A 102 2.99 -0.62 6.78
N ARG A 103 3.86 -0.48 7.78
CA ARG A 103 4.33 -1.60 8.61
C ARG A 103 3.22 -2.20 9.48
N HIS A 104 2.25 -1.41 9.93
CA HIS A 104 1.06 -1.91 10.62
C HIS A 104 0.11 -2.62 9.65
N ILE A 105 -0.06 -2.04 8.46
CA ILE A 105 -0.98 -2.56 7.44
C ILE A 105 -0.51 -3.92 6.92
N THR A 106 0.79 -4.17 6.89
CA THR A 106 1.37 -5.44 6.44
C THR A 106 1.37 -6.53 7.50
N LEU A 107 1.09 -6.20 8.77
CA LEU A 107 0.96 -7.22 9.82
C LEU A 107 -0.35 -8.02 9.65
N PRO A 108 -0.29 -9.37 9.58
CA PRO A 108 -1.48 -10.21 9.36
C PRO A 108 -2.61 -9.99 10.35
N GLY A 109 -2.29 -9.65 11.62
CA GLY A 109 -3.27 -9.39 12.66
C GLY A 109 -3.87 -7.99 12.68
N VAL A 110 -3.30 -7.03 11.94
CA VAL A 110 -3.74 -5.64 11.88
C VAL A 110 -4.38 -5.33 10.53
N GLY A 111 -3.60 -5.35 9.47
CA GLY A 111 -4.05 -5.05 8.12
C GLY A 111 -4.62 -3.63 7.98
N ARG A 112 -5.17 -3.33 6.81
CA ARG A 112 -5.88 -2.05 6.58
C ARG A 112 -7.10 -1.89 7.48
N ALA A 113 -7.85 -2.98 7.69
CA ALA A 113 -9.04 -2.97 8.52
C ALA A 113 -8.73 -2.65 9.99
N GLY A 114 -7.63 -3.19 10.53
CA GLY A 114 -7.16 -2.89 11.87
C GLY A 114 -6.69 -1.45 12.01
N GLN A 115 -5.92 -0.93 11.05
CA GLN A 115 -5.47 0.47 11.06
C GLN A 115 -6.65 1.44 10.95
N LEU A 116 -7.68 1.09 10.18
CA LEU A 116 -8.89 1.90 10.08
C LEU A 116 -9.69 1.91 11.38
N ARG A 117 -9.73 0.77 12.10
CA ARG A 117 -10.33 0.71 13.46
C ARG A 117 -9.58 1.61 14.44
N LEU A 118 -8.25 1.64 14.39
CA LEU A 118 -7.43 2.55 15.20
C LEU A 118 -7.76 4.02 14.86
N LYS A 119 -7.83 4.38 13.59
CA LYS A 119 -8.20 5.73 13.14
C LYS A 119 -9.59 6.17 13.68
N ARG A 120 -10.55 5.25 13.76
CA ARG A 120 -11.89 5.52 14.28
C ARG A 120 -11.97 5.48 15.80
N ALA A 121 -10.95 4.91 16.46
CA ALA A 121 -10.95 4.79 17.91
C ALA A 121 -10.85 6.16 18.57
N LYS A 122 -11.54 6.30 19.69
CA LYS A 122 -11.52 7.50 20.53
C LYS A 122 -11.05 7.09 21.92
N VAL A 123 -10.04 7.78 22.43
CA VAL A 123 -9.46 7.50 23.75
C VAL A 123 -9.44 8.79 24.57
N LEU A 124 -10.08 8.78 25.71
CA LEU A 124 -10.02 9.87 26.68
C LEU A 124 -8.84 9.61 27.64
N ILE A 125 -7.93 10.56 27.75
CA ILE A 125 -6.81 10.51 28.67
C ILE A 125 -6.99 11.61 29.71
N ILE A 126 -7.08 11.20 30.97
CA ILE A 126 -7.23 12.14 32.11
C ILE A 126 -5.85 12.33 32.73
N GLY A 127 -5.26 13.49 32.51
CA GLY A 127 -3.93 13.86 33.02
C GLY A 127 -2.82 13.52 32.04
N THR A 128 -1.87 14.45 31.89
CA THR A 128 -0.71 14.36 31.00
C THR A 128 0.61 14.38 31.75
N GLY A 129 0.62 13.83 32.97
CA GLY A 129 1.85 13.63 33.74
C GLY A 129 2.72 12.48 33.20
N GLY A 130 3.57 11.92 34.06
CA GLY A 130 4.57 10.92 33.70
C GLY A 130 4.05 9.64 33.00
N LEU A 131 2.78 9.28 33.22
CA LEU A 131 2.14 8.14 32.56
C LEU A 131 1.26 8.57 31.37
N GLY A 132 0.51 9.66 31.49
CA GLY A 132 -0.40 10.11 30.45
C GLY A 132 0.35 10.63 29.20
N SER A 133 1.45 11.35 29.38
CA SER A 133 2.23 11.89 28.23
C SER A 133 2.75 10.79 27.29
N PRO A 134 3.44 9.72 27.76
CA PRO A 134 3.88 8.66 26.86
C PRO A 134 2.70 7.92 26.23
N VAL A 135 1.58 7.71 26.95
CA VAL A 135 0.38 7.08 26.38
C VAL A 135 -0.17 7.91 25.23
N CYS A 136 -0.27 9.23 25.35
CA CYS A 136 -0.69 10.12 24.26
C CYS A 136 0.19 9.95 23.03
N LEU A 137 1.51 9.97 23.22
CA LEU A 137 2.48 9.82 22.11
C LEU A 137 2.32 8.48 21.38
N TYR A 138 2.22 7.39 22.12
CA TYR A 138 2.10 6.05 21.51
C TYR A 138 0.76 5.85 20.82
N LEU A 139 -0.34 6.32 21.38
CA LEU A 139 -1.66 6.24 20.72
C LEU A 139 -1.70 7.10 19.45
N ALA A 140 -1.14 8.31 19.48
CA ALA A 140 -1.01 9.15 18.29
C ALA A 140 -0.11 8.49 17.23
N ALA A 141 1.03 7.92 17.65
CA ALA A 141 1.92 7.19 16.75
C ALA A 141 1.27 5.95 16.14
N ALA A 142 0.41 5.26 16.87
CA ALA A 142 -0.35 4.12 16.40
C ALA A 142 -1.50 4.50 15.44
N GLY A 143 -1.87 5.78 15.37
CA GLY A 143 -2.92 6.26 14.49
C GLY A 143 -4.32 6.23 15.09
N VAL A 144 -4.43 6.38 16.41
CA VAL A 144 -5.71 6.64 17.06
C VAL A 144 -6.18 8.04 16.70
N GLY A 145 -7.42 8.16 16.18
CA GLY A 145 -7.88 9.38 15.51
C GLY A 145 -8.34 10.49 16.46
N THR A 146 -8.69 10.19 17.70
CA THR A 146 -9.16 11.23 18.65
C THR A 146 -8.79 10.87 20.07
#